data_f0e936d67559e07f8f78a09e8f264e71
#
_entry.id   f0e936d67559e07f8f78a09e8f264e71
#
_cell.length_a   1.000
_cell.length_b   1.000
_cell.length_c   1.000
_cell.angle_alpha   90.00
_cell.angle_beta   90.00
_cell.angle_gamma   90.00
#
_symmetry.space_group_name_H-M   'P 1'
#
loop_
_entity.id
_entity.type
_entity.pdbx_description
1 polymer ?
#
loop_
_entity_poly.entity_id
_entity_poly.type
_entity_poly.pdbx_seq_one_letter_code
_entity_poly.pdbx_strand_id
1 'polypeptide(L)'
;MRVGIVLGTEPISPLEFWIGVEEGQVVQLDDVLYVESLVGSQRVKYYGIVNEVHKFLEGAEFVYDAHLVSKGVIPVNVAYVAKVNMTRIEPEVFAPPSPGDAVYRARGKEFEKALYYDQMKEKIPAGVDRNGNVVYVNYNFINGVEGAHVSISGMSGIATKTSYALFLLYSILEKAGDRDRVHGIIFNVKGKDLLWLDKKNKTLDEESRRVYEAMGLRAEPFRNVKFYVQPSNHDPHTPDCERLDRNVSPFYWSIREFAEEGLIRFMFTEGEEGVSNIHYVIDRVANKLYALAQNSPPGRLLDEFSRDIESLSDLENRLEEAIRDKEQNKSSELYRSWFGDAQTQTAYAFFRRFSRACMHVGRLIRESSSPPRWEENRLSVVDISGLHSIGKMFVVGSILKKVFREKENIGKPYPKVFVVLDELNKYAPKEGWSPIKDVVLDIAERGRSLGVILIGAQQTASEVEKRVVANSALKVLGRMDSSEVLGKEYEYLTGNFRQRAIMLKKGTMILYQPDIPNPMIVRFPKPAWATRYSEVEEEVHVPEDFGNF
;
A
#
# COMPACT_ATOMS: atom_id res chain seq x y z
N MET A 1 -6.26 -3.97 36.93
CA MET A 1 -5.10 -4.17 37.80
C MET A 1 -4.45 -2.80 37.98
N ARG A 2 -4.34 -2.34 39.23
CA ARG A 2 -3.68 -1.08 39.55
C ARG A 2 -2.19 -1.20 39.27
N VAL A 3 -1.59 -0.16 38.66
CA VAL A 3 -0.19 -0.13 38.28
C VAL A 3 0.58 1.03 38.87
N GLY A 4 -0.13 2.02 39.45
CA GLY A 4 0.51 3.18 40.02
C GLY A 4 -0.49 4.27 40.45
N ILE A 5 0.01 5.49 40.60
CA ILE A 5 -0.74 6.70 40.93
C ILE A 5 -0.33 7.84 40.02
N VAL A 6 -1.22 8.81 39.85
CA VAL A 6 -0.91 10.07 39.18
C VAL A 6 0.07 10.86 40.06
N LEU A 7 1.19 11.32 39.50
CA LEU A 7 2.18 12.13 40.21
C LEU A 7 1.73 13.60 40.25
N GLY A 8 2.05 14.27 41.39
CA GLY A 8 1.84 15.70 41.53
C GLY A 8 3.15 16.49 41.54
N THR A 9 4.30 15.84 41.37
CA THR A 9 5.61 16.47 41.30
C THR A 9 5.92 17.09 39.95
N GLU A 10 5.23 16.65 38.91
CA GLU A 10 5.29 17.18 37.55
C GLU A 10 3.95 17.84 37.18
N PRO A 11 3.94 18.84 36.29
CA PRO A 11 2.70 19.45 35.82
C PRO A 11 1.78 18.41 35.19
N ILE A 12 0.52 18.39 35.61
CA ILE A 12 -0.53 17.54 35.10
C ILE A 12 -1.40 18.37 34.15
N SER A 13 -1.60 17.88 32.93
CA SER A 13 -2.52 18.50 31.97
C SER A 13 -3.63 17.53 31.56
N PRO A 14 -4.73 18.00 30.97
CA PRO A 14 -5.74 17.10 30.41
C PRO A 14 -5.24 16.31 29.20
N LEU A 15 -4.10 16.67 28.62
CA LEU A 15 -3.55 15.98 27.44
C LEU A 15 -2.42 15.00 27.77
N GLU A 16 -1.73 15.21 28.90
CA GLU A 16 -0.64 14.35 29.35
C GLU A 16 -0.41 14.47 30.86
N PHE A 17 0.03 13.39 31.47
CA PHE A 17 0.41 13.37 32.90
C PHE A 17 1.45 12.28 33.18
N TRP A 18 2.14 12.45 34.32
CA TRP A 18 3.09 11.46 34.83
C TRP A 18 2.46 10.56 35.88
N ILE A 19 2.89 9.31 35.90
CA ILE A 19 2.50 8.34 36.91
C ILE A 19 3.73 7.81 37.65
N GLY A 20 3.58 7.56 38.93
CA GLY A 20 4.50 6.73 39.73
C GLY A 20 4.05 5.29 39.67
N VAL A 21 4.95 4.41 39.21
CA VAL A 21 4.67 2.98 39.09
C VAL A 21 4.87 2.31 40.45
N GLU A 22 3.89 1.53 40.89
CA GLU A 22 3.96 0.80 42.15
C GLU A 22 5.04 -0.27 42.15
N GLU A 23 5.61 -0.54 43.33
CA GLU A 23 6.62 -1.57 43.50
C GLU A 23 6.07 -2.94 43.04
N GLY A 24 6.90 -3.68 42.32
CA GLY A 24 6.51 -5.00 41.75
C GLY A 24 5.68 -4.89 40.46
N GLN A 25 5.25 -3.70 40.03
CA GLN A 25 4.59 -3.51 38.75
C GLN A 25 5.60 -3.15 37.66
N VAL A 26 5.26 -3.55 36.43
CA VAL A 26 6.03 -3.20 35.23
C VAL A 26 5.11 -2.44 34.29
N VAL A 27 5.48 -1.20 33.98
CA VAL A 27 4.84 -0.36 32.96
C VAL A 27 5.86 -0.11 31.86
N GLN A 28 5.47 -0.24 30.62
CA GLN A 28 6.38 -0.08 29.49
C GLN A 28 5.74 0.78 28.40
N LEU A 29 6.54 1.22 27.43
CA LEU A 29 6.06 1.95 26.28
C LEU A 29 4.91 1.19 25.59
N ASP A 30 3.92 1.91 25.09
CA ASP A 30 2.70 1.42 24.44
C ASP A 30 1.67 0.75 25.37
N ASP A 31 1.94 0.64 26.67
CA ASP A 31 0.90 0.19 27.61
C ASP A 31 -0.27 1.17 27.59
N VAL A 32 -1.48 0.64 27.50
CA VAL A 32 -2.72 1.43 27.56
C VAL A 32 -3.21 1.45 29.00
N LEU A 33 -3.37 2.66 29.52
CA LEU A 33 -3.72 2.90 30.93
C LEU A 33 -5.00 3.74 31.02
N TYR A 34 -5.65 3.68 32.19
CA TYR A 34 -6.74 4.61 32.52
C TYR A 34 -6.70 5.04 33.98
N VAL A 35 -7.28 6.21 34.22
CA VAL A 35 -7.46 6.82 35.54
C VAL A 35 -8.92 7.19 35.71
N GLU A 36 -9.47 7.03 36.90
CA GLU A 36 -10.74 7.62 37.28
C GLU A 36 -10.49 8.75 38.29
N SER A 37 -10.92 9.96 37.97
CA SER A 37 -10.77 11.13 38.81
C SER A 37 -12.11 11.80 39.09
N LEU A 38 -12.22 12.47 40.20
CA LEU A 38 -13.37 13.29 40.54
C LEU A 38 -13.05 14.76 40.20
N VAL A 39 -13.74 15.27 39.17
CA VAL A 39 -13.62 16.67 38.75
C VAL A 39 -14.88 17.42 39.20
N GLY A 40 -14.76 18.22 40.28
CA GLY A 40 -15.93 18.77 40.95
C GLY A 40 -16.81 17.64 41.52
N SER A 41 -18.04 17.52 41.03
CA SER A 41 -18.96 16.43 41.39
C SER A 41 -19.04 15.30 40.37
N GLN A 42 -18.29 15.39 39.29
CA GLN A 42 -18.40 14.45 38.17
C GLN A 42 -17.21 13.48 38.13
N ARG A 43 -17.50 12.19 37.95
CA ARG A 43 -16.46 11.19 37.69
C ARG A 43 -16.07 11.25 36.23
N VAL A 44 -14.76 11.41 35.97
CA VAL A 44 -14.16 11.47 34.65
C VAL A 44 -13.13 10.36 34.52
N LYS A 45 -13.20 9.62 33.42
CA LYS A 45 -12.20 8.62 33.05
C LYS A 45 -11.26 9.19 31.99
N TYR A 46 -9.99 9.00 32.23
CA TYR A 46 -8.90 9.41 31.37
C TYR A 46 -8.19 8.18 30.84
N TYR A 47 -8.17 8.02 29.53
CA TYR A 47 -7.48 6.92 28.85
C TYR A 47 -6.26 7.45 28.13
N GLY A 48 -5.18 6.69 28.15
CA GLY A 48 -3.97 7.10 27.45
C GLY A 48 -2.98 5.98 27.20
N ILE A 49 -1.96 6.30 26.42
CA ILE A 49 -0.88 5.39 26.04
C ILE A 49 0.42 5.89 26.66
N VAL A 50 1.20 4.97 27.21
CA VAL A 50 2.52 5.28 27.79
C VAL A 50 3.49 5.62 26.67
N ASN A 51 4.03 6.84 26.70
CA ASN A 51 4.96 7.36 25.71
C ASN A 51 6.42 7.44 26.20
N GLU A 52 6.63 7.65 27.50
CA GLU A 52 7.96 7.70 28.11
C GLU A 52 7.99 6.88 29.39
N VAL A 53 9.13 6.30 29.69
CA VAL A 53 9.35 5.51 30.90
C VAL A 53 10.75 5.80 31.42
N HIS A 54 10.87 6.16 32.72
CA HIS A 54 12.14 6.49 33.36
C HIS A 54 12.29 5.81 34.71
N LYS A 55 13.53 5.51 35.06
CA LYS A 55 13.92 5.10 36.41
C LYS A 55 15.08 5.98 36.85
N PHE A 56 15.01 6.50 38.06
CA PHE A 56 16.08 7.28 38.64
C PHE A 56 16.14 7.09 40.16
N LEU A 57 17.26 7.43 40.76
CA LEU A 57 17.47 7.35 42.20
C LEU A 57 16.92 8.65 42.83
N GLU A 58 15.89 8.53 43.66
CA GLU A 58 15.25 9.67 44.31
C GLU A 58 16.16 10.23 45.41
N GLY A 59 16.50 11.52 45.32
CA GLY A 59 17.38 12.19 46.27
C GLY A 59 18.89 12.05 45.99
N ALA A 60 19.30 11.37 44.91
CA ALA A 60 20.69 11.38 44.46
C ALA A 60 20.92 12.53 43.46
N GLU A 61 21.80 13.47 43.79
CA GLU A 61 22.07 14.63 42.91
C GLU A 61 23.36 14.47 42.10
N PHE A 62 24.33 13.71 42.63
CA PHE A 62 25.64 13.56 42.00
C PHE A 62 25.86 12.10 41.50
N VAL A 63 26.68 11.95 40.47
CA VAL A 63 27.09 10.62 39.97
C VAL A 63 27.72 9.77 41.05
N TYR A 64 28.43 10.40 42.00
CA TYR A 64 29.05 9.72 43.15
C TYR A 64 28.01 9.13 44.11
N ASP A 65 26.86 9.81 44.30
CA ASP A 65 25.77 9.30 45.15
C ASP A 65 25.23 7.98 44.59
N ALA A 66 25.05 7.87 43.25
CA ALA A 66 24.67 6.63 42.61
C ALA A 66 25.67 5.47 42.89
N HIS A 67 26.97 5.79 42.98
CA HIS A 67 27.98 4.82 43.34
C HIS A 67 27.91 4.39 44.83
N LEU A 68 27.60 5.34 45.72
CA LEU A 68 27.40 5.03 47.17
C LEU A 68 26.12 4.21 47.38
N VAL A 69 25.05 4.51 46.63
CA VAL A 69 23.82 3.72 46.64
C VAL A 69 24.10 2.29 46.19
N SER A 70 24.85 2.11 45.07
CA SER A 70 25.19 0.76 44.57
C SER A 70 26.01 -0.08 45.56
N LYS A 71 26.73 0.59 46.50
CA LYS A 71 27.49 -0.04 47.61
C LYS A 71 26.68 -0.22 48.90
N GLY A 72 25.41 0.19 48.91
CA GLY A 72 24.56 0.12 50.10
C GLY A 72 24.91 1.12 51.20
N VAL A 73 25.72 2.14 50.91
CA VAL A 73 26.13 3.17 51.86
C VAL A 73 25.04 4.24 52.09
N ILE A 74 24.31 4.58 51.03
CA ILE A 74 23.18 5.51 51.09
C ILE A 74 21.90 4.72 50.74
N PRO A 75 20.90 4.66 51.62
CA PRO A 75 19.60 4.08 51.30
C PRO A 75 18.83 5.10 50.41
N VAL A 76 18.51 4.73 49.19
CA VAL A 76 17.76 5.57 48.25
C VAL A 76 16.70 4.71 47.57
N ASN A 77 15.53 5.27 47.38
CA ASN A 77 14.46 4.64 46.64
C ASN A 77 14.69 4.82 45.13
N VAL A 78 14.35 3.79 44.37
CA VAL A 78 14.30 3.86 42.90
C VAL A 78 12.93 4.37 42.50
N ALA A 79 12.86 5.60 42.03
CA ALA A 79 11.64 6.09 41.42
C ALA A 79 11.47 5.47 40.01
N TYR A 80 10.30 4.91 39.76
CA TYR A 80 9.90 4.40 38.47
C TYR A 80 8.68 5.17 38.00
N VAL A 81 8.83 5.94 36.93
CA VAL A 81 7.81 6.85 36.44
C VAL A 81 7.53 6.61 34.95
N ALA A 82 6.31 6.93 34.54
CA ALA A 82 5.93 6.85 33.14
C ALA A 82 5.05 8.04 32.75
N LYS A 83 5.26 8.56 31.55
CA LYS A 83 4.44 9.62 30.94
C LYS A 83 3.35 8.99 30.10
N VAL A 84 2.11 9.42 30.31
CA VAL A 84 0.91 8.96 29.63
C VAL A 84 0.40 10.08 28.73
N ASN A 85 0.30 9.83 27.43
CA ASN A 85 -0.34 10.72 26.48
C ASN A 85 -1.82 10.31 26.36
N MET A 86 -2.72 11.27 26.53
CA MET A 86 -4.15 11.03 26.50
C MET A 86 -4.61 10.62 25.11
N THR A 87 -5.50 9.62 25.07
CA THR A 87 -6.23 9.23 23.87
C THR A 87 -7.69 9.63 23.95
N ARG A 88 -8.33 9.49 25.14
CA ARG A 88 -9.75 9.76 25.33
C ARG A 88 -10.06 10.22 26.75
N ILE A 89 -11.01 11.13 26.88
CA ILE A 89 -11.59 11.60 28.14
C ILE A 89 -13.09 11.36 28.11
N GLU A 90 -13.65 10.70 29.12
CA GLU A 90 -15.05 10.32 29.14
C GLU A 90 -15.69 10.59 30.52
N PRO A 91 -16.66 11.49 30.64
CA PRO A 91 -17.13 12.43 29.61
C PRO A 91 -16.07 13.48 29.28
N GLU A 92 -16.23 14.19 28.14
CA GLU A 92 -15.26 15.20 27.67
C GLU A 92 -15.20 16.42 28.58
N VAL A 93 -14.48 16.29 29.70
CA VAL A 93 -14.17 17.38 30.61
C VAL A 93 -12.65 17.60 30.60
N PHE A 94 -12.20 18.65 29.92
CA PHE A 94 -10.79 18.96 29.76
C PHE A 94 -10.19 19.62 31.02
N ALA A 95 -10.32 18.93 32.14
CA ALA A 95 -9.61 19.22 33.37
C ALA A 95 -8.59 18.11 33.66
N PRO A 96 -7.47 18.35 34.32
CA PRO A 96 -6.48 17.32 34.62
C PRO A 96 -7.02 16.31 35.66
N PRO A 97 -6.54 15.05 35.67
CA PRO A 97 -6.79 14.15 36.78
C PRO A 97 -6.06 14.66 38.06
N SER A 98 -6.51 14.21 39.23
CA SER A 98 -5.94 14.69 40.51
C SER A 98 -4.69 13.89 40.87
N PRO A 99 -3.66 14.56 41.46
CA PRO A 99 -2.53 13.87 42.08
C PRO A 99 -2.99 12.80 43.08
N GLY A 100 -2.36 11.62 43.04
CA GLY A 100 -2.71 10.51 43.90
C GLY A 100 -3.81 9.58 43.39
N ASP A 101 -4.51 9.96 42.33
CA ASP A 101 -5.51 9.06 41.71
C ASP A 101 -4.88 7.78 41.22
N ALA A 102 -5.61 6.65 41.42
CA ALA A 102 -5.13 5.34 41.07
C ALA A 102 -5.15 5.12 39.56
N VAL A 103 -4.05 4.57 39.05
CA VAL A 103 -3.84 4.26 37.64
C VAL A 103 -3.97 2.77 37.40
N TYR A 104 -4.69 2.40 36.38
CA TYR A 104 -5.00 1.02 36.04
C TYR A 104 -4.57 0.68 34.61
N ARG A 105 -4.14 -0.57 34.39
CA ARG A 105 -3.94 -1.08 33.03
C ARG A 105 -5.28 -1.35 32.36
N ALA A 106 -5.50 -0.76 31.20
CA ALA A 106 -6.70 -0.99 30.40
C ALA A 106 -6.73 -2.41 29.81
N ARG A 107 -7.85 -3.10 29.94
CA ARG A 107 -8.09 -4.44 29.39
C ARG A 107 -9.58 -4.55 28.96
N GLY A 108 -9.86 -5.41 27.98
CA GLY A 108 -11.21 -5.64 27.49
C GLY A 108 -11.90 -4.33 27.08
N LYS A 109 -13.05 -4.03 27.66
CA LYS A 109 -13.83 -2.82 27.32
C LYS A 109 -13.08 -1.51 27.53
N GLU A 110 -12.24 -1.42 28.58
CA GLU A 110 -11.46 -0.20 28.83
C GLU A 110 -10.36 -0.02 27.79
N PHE A 111 -9.78 -1.11 27.28
CA PHE A 111 -8.83 -1.08 26.17
C PHE A 111 -9.51 -0.65 24.85
N GLU A 112 -10.71 -1.20 24.59
CA GLU A 112 -11.49 -0.84 23.40
C GLU A 112 -11.88 0.65 23.42
N LYS A 113 -12.29 1.17 24.59
CA LYS A 113 -12.61 2.58 24.78
C LYS A 113 -11.41 3.50 24.59
N ALA A 114 -10.26 3.14 25.19
CA ALA A 114 -9.03 3.91 25.07
C ALA A 114 -8.60 4.13 23.62
N LEU A 115 -8.87 3.18 22.76
CA LEU A 115 -8.47 3.16 21.34
C LEU A 115 -9.64 3.43 20.38
N TYR A 116 -10.79 3.88 20.88
CA TYR A 116 -12.01 4.17 20.11
C TYR A 116 -12.59 2.98 19.33
N TYR A 117 -12.18 1.74 19.65
CA TYR A 117 -12.68 0.54 18.97
C TYR A 117 -14.18 0.31 19.21
N ASP A 118 -14.72 0.82 20.32
CA ASP A 118 -16.15 0.82 20.65
C ASP A 118 -16.99 1.72 19.72
N GLN A 119 -16.37 2.69 19.06
CA GLN A 119 -17.01 3.61 18.12
C GLN A 119 -16.85 3.19 16.65
N MET A 120 -15.92 2.30 16.34
CA MET A 120 -15.71 1.80 14.97
C MET A 120 -16.86 0.88 14.56
N LYS A 121 -17.62 1.29 13.52
CA LYS A 121 -18.71 0.47 12.96
C LYS A 121 -18.18 -0.83 12.37
N GLU A 122 -17.09 -0.74 11.62
CA GLU A 122 -16.37 -1.87 11.06
C GLU A 122 -14.88 -1.72 11.36
N LYS A 123 -14.30 -2.76 11.93
CA LYS A 123 -12.89 -2.79 12.31
C LYS A 123 -12.16 -3.98 11.67
N ILE A 124 -11.03 -3.69 11.05
CA ILE A 124 -10.18 -4.68 10.39
C ILE A 124 -8.94 -4.94 11.26
N PRO A 125 -8.62 -6.19 11.59
CA PRO A 125 -7.40 -6.52 12.31
C PRO A 125 -6.16 -6.10 11.51
N ALA A 126 -5.27 -5.34 12.14
CA ALA A 126 -4.06 -4.79 11.53
C ALA A 126 -2.77 -5.34 12.15
N GLY A 127 -2.88 -6.23 13.12
CA GLY A 127 -1.80 -6.87 13.86
C GLY A 127 -2.12 -6.98 15.34
N VAL A 128 -1.10 -7.25 16.14
CA VAL A 128 -1.18 -7.30 17.61
C VAL A 128 -0.17 -6.35 18.23
N ASP A 129 -0.51 -5.77 19.37
CA ASP A 129 0.43 -5.01 20.18
C ASP A 129 1.47 -5.93 20.86
N ARG A 130 2.37 -5.35 21.65
CA ARG A 130 3.39 -6.09 22.41
C ARG A 130 2.79 -7.09 23.39
N ASN A 131 1.62 -6.80 23.92
CA ASN A 131 0.92 -7.62 24.93
C ASN A 131 0.02 -8.69 24.30
N GLY A 132 -0.04 -8.76 22.96
CA GLY A 132 -0.88 -9.71 22.23
C GLY A 132 -2.32 -9.23 22.02
N ASN A 133 -2.66 -7.99 22.38
CA ASN A 133 -3.99 -7.44 22.09
C ASN A 133 -4.08 -7.10 20.61
N VAL A 134 -5.23 -7.38 20.00
CA VAL A 134 -5.48 -7.07 18.59
C VAL A 134 -5.59 -5.56 18.41
N VAL A 135 -4.83 -5.05 17.46
CA VAL A 135 -4.93 -3.66 17.00
C VAL A 135 -5.78 -3.61 15.75
N TYR A 136 -6.76 -2.74 15.74
CA TYR A 136 -7.71 -2.59 14.65
C TYR A 136 -7.53 -1.28 13.90
N VAL A 137 -7.83 -1.33 12.61
CA VAL A 137 -8.02 -0.15 11.75
C VAL A 137 -9.51 0.03 11.50
N ASN A 138 -9.98 1.26 11.57
CA ASN A 138 -11.33 1.60 11.18
C ASN A 138 -11.49 1.44 9.66
N TYR A 139 -12.34 0.50 9.25
CA TYR A 139 -12.55 0.19 7.83
C TYR A 139 -13.08 1.39 7.05
N ASN A 140 -13.89 2.24 7.67
CA ASN A 140 -14.45 3.43 7.02
C ASN A 140 -13.38 4.41 6.54
N PHE A 141 -12.21 4.45 7.18
CA PHE A 141 -11.08 5.29 6.74
C PHE A 141 -10.25 4.68 5.60
N ILE A 142 -10.46 3.41 5.26
CA ILE A 142 -9.71 2.76 4.18
C ILE A 142 -10.60 2.17 3.09
N ASN A 143 -11.91 2.39 3.13
CA ASN A 143 -12.86 1.80 2.20
C ASN A 143 -13.62 2.82 1.33
N GLY A 144 -13.30 4.10 1.44
CA GLY A 144 -13.94 5.16 0.69
C GLY A 144 -15.12 5.86 1.40
N VAL A 145 -15.53 5.42 2.60
CA VAL A 145 -16.66 6.04 3.32
C VAL A 145 -16.24 7.36 4.00
N GLU A 146 -15.29 7.32 4.92
CA GLU A 146 -14.79 8.48 5.65
C GLU A 146 -13.41 8.94 5.14
N GLY A 147 -12.60 8.00 4.68
CA GLY A 147 -11.31 8.19 4.08
C GLY A 147 -11.02 7.13 3.02
N ALA A 148 -9.85 7.19 2.40
CA ALA A 148 -9.39 6.18 1.47
C ALA A 148 -7.87 6.06 1.54
N HIS A 149 -7.34 5.06 0.86
CA HIS A 149 -5.93 4.84 0.60
C HIS A 149 -5.07 4.56 1.83
N VAL A 150 -4.03 3.81 1.59
CA VAL A 150 -3.02 3.40 2.57
C VAL A 150 -1.65 3.72 2.02
N SER A 151 -0.83 4.42 2.80
CA SER A 151 0.56 4.71 2.47
C SER A 151 1.48 3.91 3.38
N ILE A 152 2.32 3.04 2.80
CA ILE A 152 3.24 2.16 3.53
C ILE A 152 4.67 2.55 3.17
N SER A 153 5.42 3.08 4.14
CA SER A 153 6.82 3.48 3.95
C SER A 153 7.78 2.57 4.73
N GLY A 154 9.01 2.44 4.26
CA GLY A 154 10.07 1.72 4.99
C GLY A 154 11.20 1.23 4.10
N MET A 155 12.35 0.94 4.69
CA MET A 155 13.54 0.49 3.97
C MET A 155 13.32 -0.79 3.19
N SER A 156 14.03 -0.93 2.06
CA SER A 156 14.07 -2.17 1.27
C SER A 156 14.94 -3.25 1.94
N GLY A 157 14.70 -4.52 1.58
CA GLY A 157 15.49 -5.66 2.05
C GLY A 157 15.03 -6.30 3.35
N ILE A 158 14.16 -5.65 4.12
CA ILE A 158 13.61 -6.20 5.37
C ILE A 158 12.28 -6.93 5.12
N ALA A 159 11.80 -7.00 3.87
CA ALA A 159 10.61 -7.72 3.41
C ALA A 159 9.33 -7.46 4.25
N THR A 160 9.14 -6.21 4.70
CA THR A 160 8.02 -5.86 5.59
C THR A 160 6.89 -5.10 4.88
N LYS A 161 7.22 -4.19 3.96
CA LYS A 161 6.22 -3.34 3.28
C LYS A 161 5.21 -4.14 2.46
N THR A 162 5.71 -4.88 1.48
CA THR A 162 4.87 -5.71 0.60
C THR A 162 4.16 -6.79 1.40
N SER A 163 4.86 -7.43 2.37
CA SER A 163 4.24 -8.44 3.25
C SER A 163 3.12 -7.85 4.10
N TYR A 164 3.29 -6.62 4.62
CA TYR A 164 2.25 -5.95 5.37
C TYR A 164 1.07 -5.50 4.48
N ALA A 165 1.36 -4.99 3.28
CA ALA A 165 0.32 -4.64 2.31
C ALA A 165 -0.56 -5.85 1.96
N LEU A 166 0.06 -7.01 1.74
CA LEU A 166 -0.65 -8.28 1.50
C LEU A 166 -1.43 -8.74 2.72
N PHE A 167 -0.84 -8.65 3.93
CA PHE A 167 -1.51 -8.99 5.18
C PHE A 167 -2.75 -8.11 5.41
N LEU A 168 -2.63 -6.79 5.21
CA LEU A 168 -3.76 -5.87 5.34
C LEU A 168 -4.86 -6.17 4.31
N LEU A 169 -4.47 -6.41 3.05
CA LEU A 169 -5.43 -6.81 2.00
C LEU A 169 -6.11 -8.13 2.36
N TYR A 170 -5.36 -9.14 2.85
CA TYR A 170 -5.91 -10.41 3.32
C TYR A 170 -6.94 -10.19 4.43
N SER A 171 -6.59 -9.37 5.42
CA SER A 171 -7.47 -9.04 6.55
C SER A 171 -8.76 -8.36 6.07
N ILE A 172 -8.69 -7.45 5.11
CA ILE A 172 -9.85 -6.80 4.47
C ILE A 172 -10.72 -7.85 3.76
N LEU A 173 -10.12 -8.68 2.91
CA LEU A 173 -10.84 -9.70 2.15
C LEU A 173 -11.50 -10.75 3.04
N GLU A 174 -10.98 -11.04 4.24
CA GLU A 174 -11.57 -12.00 5.17
C GLU A 174 -12.58 -11.39 6.14
N LYS A 175 -12.45 -10.11 6.52
CA LYS A 175 -13.19 -9.51 7.64
C LYS A 175 -14.13 -8.37 7.27
N ALA A 176 -13.93 -7.68 6.14
CA ALA A 176 -14.85 -6.60 5.78
C ALA A 176 -16.29 -7.10 5.67
N GLY A 177 -17.24 -6.31 6.15
CA GLY A 177 -18.66 -6.64 6.08
C GLY A 177 -19.18 -6.75 4.65
N ASP A 178 -18.55 -6.00 3.73
CA ASP A 178 -18.84 -6.01 2.29
C ASP A 178 -17.88 -6.87 1.48
N ARG A 179 -17.12 -7.78 2.12
CA ARG A 179 -16.03 -8.58 1.52
C ARG A 179 -16.40 -9.29 0.21
N ASP A 180 -17.67 -9.69 0.05
CA ASP A 180 -18.13 -10.38 -1.16
C ASP A 180 -18.20 -9.46 -2.40
N ARG A 181 -18.10 -8.14 -2.18
CA ARG A 181 -18.05 -7.08 -3.19
C ARG A 181 -16.73 -6.32 -3.18
N VAL A 182 -15.67 -6.95 -2.67
CA VAL A 182 -14.32 -6.39 -2.60
C VAL A 182 -13.39 -7.25 -3.44
N HIS A 183 -12.65 -6.61 -4.34
CA HIS A 183 -11.64 -7.22 -5.19
C HIS A 183 -10.27 -6.63 -4.87
N GLY A 184 -9.23 -7.44 -5.06
CA GLY A 184 -7.84 -7.02 -4.94
C GLY A 184 -7.10 -7.12 -6.27
N ILE A 185 -6.24 -6.15 -6.54
CA ILE A 185 -5.26 -6.21 -7.64
C ILE A 185 -3.89 -6.01 -7.02
N ILE A 186 -2.96 -6.91 -7.31
CA ILE A 186 -1.58 -6.84 -6.87
C ILE A 186 -0.67 -6.80 -8.08
N PHE A 187 0.19 -5.80 -8.17
CA PHE A 187 1.27 -5.77 -9.16
C PHE A 187 2.54 -6.36 -8.54
N ASN A 188 2.97 -7.51 -9.04
CA ASN A 188 4.24 -8.12 -8.65
C ASN A 188 5.38 -7.48 -9.45
N VAL A 189 6.18 -6.64 -8.79
CA VAL A 189 7.25 -5.86 -9.44
C VAL A 189 8.64 -6.45 -9.26
N LYS A 190 8.81 -7.40 -8.31
CA LYS A 190 10.11 -7.93 -7.87
C LYS A 190 10.14 -9.46 -7.91
N GLY A 191 11.00 -10.01 -8.76
CA GLY A 191 11.24 -11.45 -8.84
C GLY A 191 10.00 -12.26 -9.20
N LYS A 192 10.15 -13.58 -9.25
CA LYS A 192 9.04 -14.53 -9.50
C LYS A 192 8.25 -14.86 -8.20
N ASP A 193 8.27 -13.95 -7.24
CA ASP A 193 7.52 -14.06 -5.99
C ASP A 193 6.03 -13.76 -6.24
N LEU A 194 5.17 -14.08 -5.30
CA LEU A 194 3.73 -13.83 -5.31
C LEU A 194 2.88 -14.65 -6.32
N LEU A 195 3.45 -15.58 -7.05
CA LEU A 195 2.67 -16.49 -7.91
C LEU A 195 2.10 -17.70 -7.16
N TRP A 196 2.23 -17.76 -5.83
CA TRP A 196 1.84 -18.90 -4.99
C TRP A 196 0.92 -18.49 -3.83
N LEU A 197 0.30 -17.31 -3.91
CA LEU A 197 -0.54 -16.77 -2.84
C LEU A 197 -1.79 -17.62 -2.52
N ASP A 198 -2.19 -18.52 -3.42
CA ASP A 198 -3.27 -19.49 -3.26
C ASP A 198 -2.80 -20.84 -2.68
N LYS A 199 -1.52 -20.96 -2.31
CA LYS A 199 -0.92 -22.17 -1.72
C LYS A 199 -0.52 -21.93 -0.27
N LYS A 200 -0.64 -22.98 0.58
CA LYS A 200 -0.24 -22.93 1.98
C LYS A 200 1.27 -22.78 2.12
N ASN A 201 1.67 -22.01 3.13
CA ASN A 201 3.06 -21.79 3.47
C ASN A 201 3.54 -22.81 4.52
N LYS A 202 4.42 -23.75 4.11
CA LYS A 202 5.01 -24.73 5.01
C LYS A 202 5.91 -24.14 6.10
N THR A 203 6.33 -22.87 5.96
CA THR A 203 7.20 -22.19 6.94
C THR A 203 6.40 -21.42 8.00
N LEU A 204 5.07 -21.50 7.99
CA LEU A 204 4.20 -20.86 8.96
C LEU A 204 4.40 -21.49 10.34
N ASP A 205 4.89 -20.70 11.29
CA ASP A 205 5.14 -21.14 12.66
C ASP A 205 3.88 -21.06 13.54
N GLU A 206 3.93 -21.77 14.66
CA GLU A 206 2.83 -21.84 15.61
C GLU A 206 2.54 -20.49 16.29
N GLU A 207 3.55 -19.65 16.49
CA GLU A 207 3.35 -18.30 17.01
C GLU A 207 2.49 -17.46 16.07
N SER A 208 2.80 -17.51 14.77
CA SER A 208 2.00 -16.82 13.76
C SER A 208 0.57 -17.36 13.67
N ARG A 209 0.35 -18.67 13.80
CA ARG A 209 -0.99 -19.28 13.84
C ARG A 209 -1.82 -18.71 14.98
N ARG A 210 -1.25 -18.61 16.19
CA ARG A 210 -1.90 -18.02 17.35
C ARG A 210 -2.25 -16.55 17.14
N VAL A 211 -1.40 -15.79 16.43
CA VAL A 211 -1.68 -14.39 16.10
C VAL A 211 -2.86 -14.29 15.12
N TYR A 212 -2.94 -15.17 14.09
CA TYR A 212 -4.12 -15.23 13.21
C TYR A 212 -5.39 -15.55 14.00
N GLU A 213 -5.32 -16.55 14.89
CA GLU A 213 -6.45 -16.94 15.74
C GLU A 213 -6.92 -15.79 16.64
N ALA A 214 -6.00 -15.12 17.33
CA ALA A 214 -6.32 -13.96 18.17
C ALA A 214 -7.04 -12.85 17.40
N MET A 215 -6.66 -12.62 16.15
CA MET A 215 -7.32 -11.68 15.24
C MET A 215 -8.62 -12.21 14.65
N GLY A 216 -8.96 -13.48 14.93
CA GLY A 216 -10.10 -14.16 14.31
C GLY A 216 -9.94 -14.35 12.80
N LEU A 217 -8.75 -14.28 12.27
CA LEU A 217 -8.41 -14.56 10.88
C LEU A 217 -8.09 -16.05 10.71
N ARG A 218 -8.31 -16.57 9.51
CA ARG A 218 -7.85 -17.91 9.17
C ARG A 218 -6.36 -17.87 8.81
N ALA A 219 -5.59 -18.84 9.29
CA ALA A 219 -4.21 -19.04 8.87
C ALA A 219 -4.18 -19.87 7.56
N GLU A 220 -4.79 -19.34 6.50
CA GLU A 220 -5.03 -20.00 5.20
C GLU A 220 -4.55 -19.11 4.06
N PRO A 221 -4.29 -19.69 2.86
CA PRO A 221 -3.95 -18.90 1.68
C PRO A 221 -5.11 -18.06 1.16
N PHE A 222 -4.82 -17.16 0.23
CA PHE A 222 -5.84 -16.41 -0.49
C PHE A 222 -6.73 -17.35 -1.32
N ARG A 223 -8.01 -16.99 -1.46
CA ARG A 223 -9.00 -17.76 -2.21
C ARG A 223 -9.43 -17.03 -3.46
N ASN A 224 -9.80 -17.78 -4.48
CA ASN A 224 -10.24 -17.25 -5.77
C ASN A 224 -9.22 -16.24 -6.34
N VAL A 225 -7.97 -16.72 -6.50
CA VAL A 225 -6.85 -15.94 -7.03
C VAL A 225 -6.64 -16.30 -8.49
N LYS A 226 -6.46 -15.27 -9.31
CA LYS A 226 -6.02 -15.40 -10.70
C LYS A 226 -4.68 -14.71 -10.88
N PHE A 227 -3.77 -15.40 -11.53
CA PHE A 227 -2.43 -14.91 -11.83
C PHE A 227 -2.34 -14.57 -13.32
N TYR A 228 -2.00 -13.34 -13.61
CA TYR A 228 -1.78 -12.84 -14.94
C TYR A 228 -0.29 -12.65 -15.16
N VAL A 229 0.27 -13.32 -16.15
CA VAL A 229 1.70 -13.33 -16.46
C VAL A 229 1.90 -12.90 -17.91
N GLN A 230 3.03 -12.26 -18.22
CA GLN A 230 3.34 -11.93 -19.62
C GLN A 230 3.33 -13.20 -20.50
N PRO A 231 2.95 -13.10 -21.78
CA PRO A 231 3.01 -14.22 -22.70
C PRO A 231 4.45 -14.64 -23.00
N SER A 232 4.65 -15.92 -23.32
CA SER A 232 5.95 -16.41 -23.77
C SER A 232 6.35 -15.79 -25.14
N ASN A 233 7.63 -15.87 -25.46
CA ASN A 233 8.13 -15.34 -26.73
C ASN A 233 7.67 -16.16 -27.95
N HIS A 234 7.34 -17.45 -27.73
CA HIS A 234 7.05 -18.41 -28.81
C HIS A 234 5.54 -18.62 -29.01
N ASP A 235 4.76 -18.52 -27.94
CA ASP A 235 3.31 -18.74 -27.98
C ASP A 235 2.59 -17.72 -27.10
N PRO A 236 1.72 -16.85 -27.68
CA PRO A 236 1.00 -15.84 -26.92
C PRO A 236 0.00 -16.42 -25.91
N HIS A 237 -0.41 -17.68 -26.09
CA HIS A 237 -1.38 -18.35 -25.21
C HIS A 237 -0.71 -19.04 -24.02
N THR A 238 0.61 -19.16 -24.02
CA THR A 238 1.39 -19.74 -22.92
C THR A 238 2.00 -18.65 -22.05
N PRO A 239 1.75 -18.65 -20.72
CA PRO A 239 2.36 -17.70 -19.79
C PRO A 239 3.87 -17.99 -19.63
N ASP A 240 4.69 -16.94 -19.53
CA ASP A 240 6.15 -17.01 -19.33
C ASP A 240 6.49 -17.19 -17.83
N CYS A 241 6.12 -18.33 -17.27
CA CYS A 241 6.45 -18.68 -15.88
C CYS A 241 6.53 -20.20 -15.69
N GLU A 242 7.08 -20.62 -14.54
CA GLU A 242 7.21 -22.04 -14.17
C GLU A 242 5.89 -22.69 -13.76
N ARG A 243 4.89 -21.86 -13.39
CA ARG A 243 3.57 -22.33 -12.95
C ARG A 243 2.59 -22.31 -14.11
N LEU A 244 2.11 -23.49 -14.51
CA LEU A 244 1.22 -23.69 -15.66
C LEU A 244 -0.11 -24.36 -15.27
N ASP A 245 -0.73 -23.89 -14.19
CA ASP A 245 -2.07 -24.40 -13.80
C ASP A 245 -3.19 -23.45 -14.31
N ARG A 246 -4.44 -23.90 -14.14
CA ARG A 246 -5.65 -23.16 -14.59
C ARG A 246 -5.80 -21.76 -13.99
N ASN A 247 -5.11 -21.46 -12.88
CA ASN A 247 -5.18 -20.16 -12.21
C ASN A 247 -4.22 -19.15 -12.84
N VAL A 248 -3.34 -19.58 -13.74
CA VAL A 248 -2.38 -18.74 -14.45
C VAL A 248 -2.84 -18.51 -15.88
N SER A 249 -2.79 -17.28 -16.35
CA SER A 249 -3.14 -16.93 -17.74
C SER A 249 -2.19 -15.86 -18.27
N PRO A 250 -1.85 -15.88 -19.56
CA PRO A 250 -1.13 -14.79 -20.19
C PRO A 250 -2.05 -13.58 -20.33
N PHE A 251 -1.46 -12.38 -20.35
CA PHE A 251 -2.18 -11.14 -20.61
C PHE A 251 -1.57 -10.37 -21.78
N TYR A 252 -2.43 -9.81 -22.63
CA TYR A 252 -2.07 -8.98 -23.77
C TYR A 252 -3.29 -8.19 -24.25
N TRP A 253 -3.04 -7.14 -25.03
CA TRP A 253 -4.06 -6.26 -25.62
C TRP A 253 -4.08 -6.41 -27.13
N SER A 254 -5.22 -6.17 -27.76
CA SER A 254 -5.26 -6.02 -29.20
C SER A 254 -4.73 -4.65 -29.62
N ILE A 255 -4.22 -4.57 -30.86
CA ILE A 255 -3.80 -3.27 -31.42
C ILE A 255 -4.98 -2.29 -31.50
N ARG A 256 -6.20 -2.80 -31.66
CA ARG A 256 -7.42 -1.99 -31.62
C ARG A 256 -7.67 -1.43 -30.23
N GLU A 257 -7.59 -2.21 -29.16
CA GLU A 257 -7.71 -1.72 -27.78
C GLU A 257 -6.59 -0.73 -27.45
N PHE A 258 -5.38 -1.00 -27.92
CA PHE A 258 -4.26 -0.07 -27.79
C PHE A 258 -4.58 1.31 -28.34
N ALA A 259 -5.23 1.36 -29.51
CA ALA A 259 -5.66 2.59 -30.15
C ALA A 259 -6.85 3.25 -29.44
N GLU A 260 -7.91 2.48 -29.16
CA GLU A 260 -9.16 2.96 -28.52
C GLU A 260 -8.92 3.50 -27.11
N GLU A 261 -8.04 2.85 -26.36
CA GLU A 261 -7.71 3.24 -24.99
C GLU A 261 -6.58 4.29 -24.93
N GLY A 262 -5.96 4.63 -26.05
CA GLY A 262 -4.83 5.57 -26.12
C GLY A 262 -3.65 5.10 -25.29
N LEU A 263 -3.38 3.77 -25.28
CA LEU A 263 -2.36 3.15 -24.43
C LEU A 263 -0.94 3.53 -24.82
N ILE A 264 -0.74 4.08 -26.02
CA ILE A 264 0.54 4.60 -26.48
C ILE A 264 1.18 5.58 -25.49
N ARG A 265 0.36 6.33 -24.72
CA ARG A 265 0.84 7.28 -23.72
C ARG A 265 1.71 6.61 -22.64
N PHE A 266 1.44 5.34 -22.32
CA PHE A 266 2.17 4.59 -21.30
C PHE A 266 3.48 3.96 -21.79
N MET A 267 3.82 4.13 -23.07
CA MET A 267 5.07 3.65 -23.65
C MET A 267 6.25 4.61 -23.46
N PHE A 268 5.99 5.84 -22.98
CA PHE A 268 7.02 6.86 -22.82
C PHE A 268 7.35 7.04 -21.35
N THR A 269 8.62 6.88 -20.99
CA THR A 269 9.13 7.10 -19.64
C THR A 269 10.04 8.32 -19.63
N GLU A 270 10.25 8.93 -18.46
CA GLU A 270 11.14 10.08 -18.33
C GLU A 270 12.56 9.82 -18.86
N GLY A 271 13.11 10.84 -19.40
CA GLY A 271 14.51 11.01 -19.69
C GLY A 271 14.70 12.12 -20.72
N GLU A 272 15.27 13.22 -20.28
CA GLU A 272 15.83 14.33 -21.06
C GLU A 272 14.96 15.59 -21.22
N GLU A 273 15.62 16.71 -21.02
CA GLU A 273 15.17 18.09 -21.23
C GLU A 273 14.52 18.26 -22.62
N GLY A 274 13.33 18.82 -22.66
CA GLY A 274 12.56 19.06 -23.90
C GLY A 274 11.18 18.43 -23.98
N VAL A 275 10.60 18.07 -22.85
CA VAL A 275 9.39 17.24 -22.67
C VAL A 275 8.13 17.82 -23.32
N SER A 276 7.93 19.16 -23.36
CA SER A 276 6.66 19.76 -23.80
C SER A 276 6.30 19.46 -25.27
N ASN A 277 7.26 19.49 -26.17
CA ASN A 277 7.00 19.29 -27.60
C ASN A 277 6.72 17.82 -27.96
N ILE A 278 7.30 16.87 -27.23
CA ILE A 278 7.05 15.44 -27.44
C ILE A 278 5.68 15.03 -26.92
N HIS A 279 5.22 15.59 -25.80
CA HIS A 279 3.86 15.33 -25.29
C HIS A 279 2.79 15.72 -26.32
N TYR A 280 2.96 16.86 -26.98
CA TYR A 280 2.07 17.25 -28.07
C TYR A 280 2.00 16.17 -29.17
N VAL A 281 3.14 15.61 -29.57
CA VAL A 281 3.19 14.55 -30.60
C VAL A 281 2.54 13.26 -30.09
N ILE A 282 2.82 12.85 -28.85
CA ILE A 282 2.20 11.67 -28.24
C ILE A 282 0.67 11.81 -28.28
N ASP A 283 0.14 12.97 -27.88
CA ASP A 283 -1.29 13.22 -27.86
C ASP A 283 -1.89 13.25 -29.27
N ARG A 284 -1.18 13.85 -30.24
CA ARG A 284 -1.64 13.83 -31.64
C ARG A 284 -1.73 12.42 -32.20
N VAL A 285 -0.70 11.60 -32.00
CA VAL A 285 -0.68 10.20 -32.46
C VAL A 285 -1.75 9.38 -31.73
N ALA A 286 -1.91 9.56 -30.42
CA ALA A 286 -2.96 8.87 -29.65
C ALA A 286 -4.37 9.23 -30.15
N ASN A 287 -4.63 10.51 -30.42
CA ASN A 287 -5.92 10.97 -30.93
C ASN A 287 -6.17 10.49 -32.37
N LYS A 288 -5.13 10.44 -33.21
CA LYS A 288 -5.24 9.85 -34.56
C LYS A 288 -5.59 8.37 -34.48
N LEU A 289 -4.89 7.59 -33.66
CA LEU A 289 -5.17 6.17 -33.43
C LEU A 289 -6.62 5.95 -32.96
N TYR A 290 -7.08 6.74 -32.00
CA TYR A 290 -8.47 6.69 -31.54
C TYR A 290 -9.45 6.94 -32.68
N ALA A 291 -9.23 7.97 -33.50
CA ALA A 291 -10.09 8.28 -34.64
C ALA A 291 -10.10 7.15 -35.69
N LEU A 292 -8.95 6.55 -35.97
CA LEU A 292 -8.87 5.39 -36.86
C LEU A 292 -9.66 4.20 -36.30
N ALA A 293 -9.54 3.91 -35.01
CA ALA A 293 -10.28 2.82 -34.37
C ALA A 293 -11.80 3.03 -34.40
N GLN A 294 -12.28 4.28 -34.23
CA GLN A 294 -13.71 4.61 -34.34
C GLN A 294 -14.26 4.41 -35.77
N ASN A 295 -13.43 4.63 -36.78
CA ASN A 295 -13.81 4.52 -38.20
C ASN A 295 -13.56 3.11 -38.79
N SER A 296 -12.89 2.23 -38.04
CA SER A 296 -12.56 0.87 -38.48
C SER A 296 -13.68 -0.14 -38.13
N PRO A 297 -13.86 -1.18 -38.92
CA PRO A 297 -14.76 -2.28 -38.58
C PRO A 297 -14.43 -2.93 -37.23
N PRO A 298 -15.40 -3.55 -36.53
CA PRO A 298 -15.15 -4.25 -35.29
C PRO A 298 -14.01 -5.28 -35.42
N GLY A 299 -13.10 -5.29 -34.44
CA GLY A 299 -11.97 -6.22 -34.38
C GLY A 299 -10.76 -5.84 -35.22
N ARG A 300 -10.85 -4.84 -36.10
CA ARG A 300 -9.74 -4.40 -36.97
C ARG A 300 -9.35 -2.95 -36.65
N LEU A 301 -8.13 -2.58 -37.02
CA LEU A 301 -7.66 -1.18 -37.03
C LEU A 301 -7.15 -0.89 -38.46
N LEU A 302 -7.77 0.06 -39.14
CA LEU A 302 -7.38 0.46 -40.48
C LEU A 302 -6.77 1.86 -40.47
N ASP A 303 -5.76 2.06 -41.31
CA ASP A 303 -5.22 3.41 -41.58
C ASP A 303 -6.13 4.22 -42.52
N GLU A 304 -5.75 5.44 -42.84
CA GLU A 304 -6.48 6.34 -43.75
C GLU A 304 -6.55 5.84 -45.21
N PHE A 305 -5.74 4.84 -45.56
CA PHE A 305 -5.76 4.20 -46.88
C PHE A 305 -6.44 2.82 -46.85
N SER A 306 -7.19 2.51 -45.77
CA SER A 306 -7.88 1.24 -45.55
C SER A 306 -6.93 0.02 -45.48
N ARG A 307 -5.67 0.21 -45.12
CA ARG A 307 -4.70 -0.86 -44.88
C ARG A 307 -4.75 -1.26 -43.41
N ASP A 308 -4.68 -2.55 -43.13
CA ASP A 308 -4.67 -3.06 -41.75
C ASP A 308 -3.41 -2.62 -40.99
N ILE A 309 -3.63 -2.33 -39.70
CA ILE A 309 -2.59 -2.19 -38.67
C ILE A 309 -2.86 -3.32 -37.68
N GLU A 310 -2.08 -4.40 -37.76
CA GLU A 310 -2.27 -5.62 -36.94
C GLU A 310 -1.27 -5.68 -35.77
N SER A 311 -0.18 -4.92 -35.88
CA SER A 311 0.91 -4.94 -34.91
C SER A 311 1.49 -3.55 -34.67
N LEU A 312 2.31 -3.42 -33.59
CA LEU A 312 3.11 -2.20 -33.38
C LEU A 312 4.13 -1.98 -34.50
N SER A 313 4.59 -3.05 -35.17
CA SER A 313 5.51 -2.93 -36.31
C SER A 313 4.81 -2.27 -37.50
N ASP A 314 3.54 -2.60 -37.77
CA ASP A 314 2.78 -1.92 -38.83
C ASP A 314 2.57 -0.45 -38.50
N LEU A 315 2.26 -0.16 -37.24
CA LEU A 315 2.16 1.23 -36.79
C LEU A 315 3.47 1.99 -36.95
N GLU A 316 4.60 1.36 -36.60
CA GLU A 316 5.94 1.91 -36.82
C GLU A 316 6.18 2.28 -38.29
N ASN A 317 5.85 1.37 -39.20
CA ASN A 317 5.95 1.59 -40.64
C ASN A 317 5.09 2.77 -41.13
N ARG A 318 3.85 2.92 -40.59
CA ARG A 318 2.96 4.05 -40.94
C ARG A 318 3.51 5.39 -40.46
N LEU A 319 4.06 5.43 -39.25
CA LEU A 319 4.67 6.65 -38.69
C LEU A 319 5.95 7.03 -39.45
N GLU A 320 6.76 6.04 -39.83
CA GLU A 320 7.96 6.29 -40.66
C GLU A 320 7.58 6.78 -42.06
N GLU A 321 6.58 6.18 -42.71
CA GLU A 321 6.05 6.60 -44.01
C GLU A 321 5.62 8.08 -43.96
N ALA A 322 4.90 8.49 -42.92
CA ALA A 322 4.46 9.87 -42.74
C ALA A 322 5.64 10.85 -42.57
N ILE A 323 6.68 10.46 -41.85
CA ILE A 323 7.87 11.29 -41.68
C ILE A 323 8.64 11.45 -43.00
N ARG A 324 8.82 10.34 -43.74
CA ARG A 324 9.49 10.36 -45.06
C ARG A 324 8.72 11.15 -46.10
N ASP A 325 7.38 11.09 -46.09
CA ASP A 325 6.57 11.89 -46.99
C ASP A 325 6.77 13.39 -46.75
N LYS A 326 6.94 13.83 -45.50
CA LYS A 326 7.25 15.22 -45.14
C LYS A 326 8.59 15.71 -45.69
N GLU A 327 9.60 14.83 -45.79
CA GLU A 327 10.91 15.16 -46.35
C GLU A 327 10.81 15.42 -47.86
N GLN A 328 9.97 14.66 -48.55
CA GLN A 328 9.74 14.79 -50.01
C GLN A 328 8.75 15.89 -50.34
N ASN A 329 7.73 16.08 -49.51
CA ASN A 329 6.66 17.03 -49.69
C ASN A 329 6.48 17.93 -48.46
N LYS A 330 6.94 19.19 -48.55
CA LYS A 330 6.84 20.14 -47.42
C LYS A 330 5.40 20.38 -46.95
N SER A 331 4.39 20.15 -47.82
CA SER A 331 2.97 20.29 -47.51
C SER A 331 2.25 18.99 -47.23
N SER A 332 3.00 17.91 -46.85
CA SER A 332 2.46 16.59 -46.59
C SER A 332 1.22 16.60 -45.69
N GLU A 333 0.09 16.14 -46.22
CA GLU A 333 -1.15 15.96 -45.48
C GLU A 333 -1.05 14.71 -44.57
N LEU A 334 -0.34 13.67 -45.04
CA LEU A 334 -0.11 12.46 -44.28
C LEU A 334 0.65 12.78 -42.99
N TYR A 335 1.76 13.54 -43.08
CA TYR A 335 2.49 13.99 -41.90
C TYR A 335 1.61 14.80 -40.96
N ARG A 336 0.87 15.78 -41.49
CA ARG A 336 0.02 16.64 -40.67
C ARG A 336 -1.08 15.84 -39.95
N SER A 337 -1.58 14.78 -40.59
CA SER A 337 -2.61 13.92 -39.97
C SER A 337 -2.09 13.19 -38.73
N TRP A 338 -0.83 12.75 -38.72
CA TRP A 338 -0.20 12.04 -37.60
C TRP A 338 0.44 12.97 -36.58
N PHE A 339 1.18 13.98 -37.06
CA PHE A 339 2.07 14.80 -36.21
C PHE A 339 1.59 16.26 -36.04
N GLY A 340 0.54 16.66 -36.73
CA GLY A 340 0.06 18.05 -36.75
C GLY A 340 1.11 19.02 -37.32
N ASP A 341 1.32 20.13 -36.61
CA ASP A 341 2.31 21.14 -36.97
C ASP A 341 3.66 20.95 -36.29
N ALA A 342 3.92 19.75 -35.71
CA ALA A 342 5.18 19.44 -35.05
C ALA A 342 6.36 19.54 -36.05
N GLN A 343 7.50 20.01 -35.57
CA GLN A 343 8.74 20.03 -36.37
C GLN A 343 9.20 18.59 -36.65
N THR A 344 9.78 18.37 -37.82
CA THR A 344 10.29 17.03 -38.23
C THR A 344 11.28 16.46 -37.22
N GLN A 345 12.13 17.29 -36.59
CA GLN A 345 13.03 16.84 -35.53
C GLN A 345 12.30 16.28 -34.32
N THR A 346 11.16 16.89 -33.92
CA THR A 346 10.34 16.40 -32.81
C THR A 346 9.67 15.09 -33.16
N ALA A 347 9.17 14.96 -34.41
CA ALA A 347 8.60 13.70 -34.90
C ALA A 347 9.64 12.58 -34.92
N TYR A 348 10.89 12.83 -35.35
CA TYR A 348 11.97 11.86 -35.28
C TYR A 348 12.36 11.51 -33.84
N ALA A 349 12.37 12.48 -32.94
CA ALA A 349 12.64 12.21 -31.52
C ALA A 349 11.55 11.34 -30.90
N PHE A 350 10.28 11.58 -31.22
CA PHE A 350 9.16 10.72 -30.85
C PHE A 350 9.33 9.32 -31.46
N PHE A 351 9.56 9.21 -32.76
CA PHE A 351 9.65 7.94 -33.47
C PHE A 351 10.75 7.03 -32.87
N ARG A 352 11.95 7.57 -32.63
CA ARG A 352 13.03 6.80 -32.01
C ARG A 352 12.67 6.26 -30.62
N ARG A 353 11.95 7.04 -29.81
CA ARG A 353 11.48 6.60 -28.49
C ARG A 353 10.37 5.56 -28.62
N PHE A 354 9.44 5.76 -29.55
CA PHE A 354 8.37 4.81 -29.84
C PHE A 354 8.95 3.47 -30.32
N SER A 355 9.86 3.48 -31.28
CA SER A 355 10.54 2.29 -31.80
C SER A 355 11.28 1.52 -30.69
N ARG A 356 11.99 2.24 -29.82
CA ARG A 356 12.60 1.62 -28.63
C ARG A 356 11.56 1.00 -27.70
N ALA A 357 10.44 1.65 -27.49
CA ALA A 357 9.37 1.14 -26.62
C ALA A 357 8.71 -0.10 -27.26
N CYS A 358 8.55 -0.16 -28.57
CA CYS A 358 8.02 -1.31 -29.30
C CYS A 358 8.83 -2.60 -29.02
N MET A 359 10.16 -2.50 -28.86
CA MET A 359 10.98 -3.66 -28.49
C MET A 359 10.62 -4.26 -27.12
N HIS A 360 10.07 -3.45 -26.21
CA HIS A 360 9.73 -3.87 -24.83
C HIS A 360 8.25 -4.17 -24.62
N VAL A 361 7.38 -3.63 -25.46
CA VAL A 361 5.92 -3.76 -25.34
C VAL A 361 5.34 -4.65 -26.44
N GLY A 362 6.04 -4.85 -27.55
CA GLY A 362 5.54 -5.51 -28.75
C GLY A 362 4.90 -6.88 -28.51
N ARG A 363 5.47 -7.68 -27.60
CA ARG A 363 4.88 -8.99 -27.26
C ARG A 363 3.56 -8.90 -26.47
N LEU A 364 3.25 -7.75 -25.89
CA LEU A 364 2.01 -7.49 -25.16
C LEU A 364 0.88 -6.96 -26.07
N ILE A 365 1.18 -6.68 -27.36
CA ILE A 365 0.19 -6.23 -28.34
C ILE A 365 0.07 -7.31 -29.41
N ARG A 366 -1.16 -7.78 -29.62
CA ARG A 366 -1.49 -8.92 -30.49
C ARG A 366 -2.72 -8.61 -31.34
N GLU A 367 -3.10 -9.54 -32.23
CA GLU A 367 -4.34 -9.47 -33.00
C GLU A 367 -5.57 -9.60 -32.09
N SER A 368 -5.50 -10.52 -31.13
CA SER A 368 -6.54 -10.76 -30.12
C SER A 368 -6.21 -10.08 -28.80
N SER A 369 -7.14 -10.15 -27.85
CA SER A 369 -7.06 -9.49 -26.55
C SER A 369 -7.34 -10.47 -25.41
N SER A 370 -6.52 -10.40 -24.38
CA SER A 370 -6.70 -11.12 -23.11
C SER A 370 -6.18 -10.27 -21.94
N PRO A 371 -6.74 -9.08 -21.70
CA PRO A 371 -6.29 -8.23 -20.60
C PRO A 371 -6.71 -8.83 -19.25
N PRO A 372 -6.02 -8.47 -18.15
CA PRO A 372 -6.46 -8.85 -16.83
C PRO A 372 -7.90 -8.39 -16.54
N ARG A 373 -8.70 -9.31 -15.99
CA ARG A 373 -10.10 -9.07 -15.61
C ARG A 373 -10.23 -9.14 -14.11
N TRP A 374 -10.22 -7.97 -13.47
CA TRP A 374 -10.23 -7.88 -12.02
C TRP A 374 -11.60 -8.25 -11.42
N GLU A 375 -12.68 -8.02 -12.16
CA GLU A 375 -14.07 -8.24 -11.74
C GLU A 375 -14.45 -9.72 -11.63
N GLU A 376 -13.76 -10.60 -12.33
CA GLU A 376 -14.06 -12.04 -12.35
C GLU A 376 -13.45 -12.79 -11.16
N ASN A 377 -12.47 -12.19 -10.47
CA ASN A 377 -11.71 -12.85 -9.43
C ASN A 377 -11.69 -12.01 -8.15
N ARG A 378 -11.62 -12.66 -7.02
CA ARG A 378 -11.50 -11.96 -5.76
C ARG A 378 -10.14 -11.27 -5.60
N LEU A 379 -9.11 -11.92 -6.13
CA LEU A 379 -7.75 -11.41 -6.17
C LEU A 379 -7.12 -11.66 -7.53
N SER A 380 -6.65 -10.60 -8.16
CA SER A 380 -5.87 -10.64 -9.39
C SER A 380 -4.42 -10.26 -9.11
N VAL A 381 -3.49 -11.15 -9.40
CA VAL A 381 -2.05 -10.89 -9.28
C VAL A 381 -1.50 -10.72 -10.70
N VAL A 382 -0.94 -9.55 -10.98
CA VAL A 382 -0.35 -9.22 -12.29
C VAL A 382 1.17 -9.24 -12.16
N ASP A 383 1.81 -10.24 -12.73
CA ASP A 383 3.27 -10.36 -12.71
C ASP A 383 3.91 -9.52 -13.82
N ILE A 384 4.60 -8.47 -13.39
CA ILE A 384 5.37 -7.56 -14.24
C ILE A 384 6.86 -7.63 -13.93
N SER A 385 7.29 -8.55 -13.09
CA SER A 385 8.66 -8.63 -12.60
C SER A 385 9.68 -8.85 -13.72
N GLY A 386 9.33 -9.66 -14.73
CA GLY A 386 10.17 -9.95 -15.89
C GLY A 386 10.16 -8.87 -16.98
N LEU A 387 9.32 -7.84 -16.86
CA LEU A 387 9.23 -6.78 -17.86
C LEU A 387 10.33 -5.71 -17.68
N HIS A 388 10.76 -5.14 -18.79
CA HIS A 388 11.54 -3.90 -18.79
C HIS A 388 10.73 -2.75 -18.17
N SER A 389 11.39 -1.69 -17.70
CA SER A 389 10.74 -0.52 -17.07
C SER A 389 9.59 0.06 -17.91
N ILE A 390 9.78 0.20 -19.23
CA ILE A 390 8.74 0.67 -20.17
C ILE A 390 7.54 -0.29 -20.18
N GLY A 391 7.78 -1.61 -20.24
CA GLY A 391 6.72 -2.62 -20.18
C GLY A 391 5.96 -2.59 -18.85
N LYS A 392 6.66 -2.37 -17.72
CA LYS A 392 6.03 -2.20 -16.39
C LYS A 392 5.10 -0.99 -16.39
N MET A 393 5.57 0.16 -16.88
CA MET A 393 4.75 1.37 -17.00
C MET A 393 3.54 1.16 -17.90
N PHE A 394 3.73 0.52 -19.05
CA PHE A 394 2.65 0.21 -19.96
C PHE A 394 1.56 -0.64 -19.29
N VAL A 395 1.92 -1.75 -18.64
CA VAL A 395 0.96 -2.68 -18.02
C VAL A 395 0.23 -2.03 -16.84
N VAL A 396 0.97 -1.39 -15.93
CA VAL A 396 0.36 -0.73 -14.76
C VAL A 396 -0.56 0.39 -15.21
N GLY A 397 -0.12 1.25 -16.13
CA GLY A 397 -0.93 2.36 -16.64
C GLY A 397 -2.20 1.88 -17.36
N SER A 398 -2.09 0.87 -18.21
CA SER A 398 -3.23 0.31 -18.94
C SER A 398 -4.28 -0.29 -18.00
N ILE A 399 -3.86 -1.05 -17.00
CA ILE A 399 -4.78 -1.68 -16.05
C ILE A 399 -5.42 -0.64 -15.13
N LEU A 400 -4.64 0.28 -14.55
CA LEU A 400 -5.18 1.31 -13.67
C LEU A 400 -6.18 2.21 -14.39
N LYS A 401 -5.85 2.64 -15.62
CA LYS A 401 -6.75 3.43 -16.45
C LYS A 401 -8.05 2.69 -16.76
N LYS A 402 -7.97 1.40 -17.11
CA LYS A 402 -9.13 0.56 -17.37
C LYS A 402 -10.01 0.45 -16.11
N VAL A 403 -9.43 0.08 -14.97
CA VAL A 403 -10.16 -0.02 -13.69
C VAL A 403 -10.85 1.28 -13.35
N PHE A 404 -10.14 2.41 -13.43
CA PHE A 404 -10.69 3.72 -13.09
C PHE A 404 -11.85 4.10 -14.01
N ARG A 405 -11.70 3.95 -15.32
CA ARG A 405 -12.74 4.23 -16.32
C ARG A 405 -13.97 3.33 -16.16
N GLU A 406 -13.78 2.03 -15.93
CA GLU A 406 -14.89 1.11 -15.66
C GLU A 406 -15.67 1.53 -14.41
N LYS A 407 -14.96 1.96 -13.36
CA LYS A 407 -15.58 2.47 -12.14
C LYS A 407 -16.27 3.83 -12.35
N GLU A 408 -15.74 4.71 -13.18
CA GLU A 408 -16.44 5.94 -13.59
C GLU A 408 -17.75 5.62 -14.33
N ASN A 409 -17.72 4.65 -15.25
CA ASN A 409 -18.91 4.22 -15.98
C ASN A 409 -19.98 3.59 -15.07
N ILE A 410 -19.55 2.83 -14.06
CA ILE A 410 -20.46 2.27 -13.04
C ILE A 410 -21.05 3.39 -12.17
N GLY A 411 -20.29 4.44 -11.88
CA GLY A 411 -20.69 5.61 -11.09
C GLY A 411 -21.07 5.30 -9.64
N LYS A 412 -20.64 4.14 -9.11
CA LYS A 412 -20.95 3.68 -7.74
C LYS A 412 -19.69 3.13 -7.07
N PRO A 413 -19.60 3.22 -5.72
CA PRO A 413 -18.43 2.72 -4.99
C PRO A 413 -18.29 1.19 -5.00
N TYR A 414 -19.35 0.45 -5.35
CA TYR A 414 -19.32 -1.01 -5.41
C TYR A 414 -19.32 -1.52 -6.86
N PRO A 415 -18.63 -2.67 -7.13
CA PRO A 415 -17.69 -3.35 -6.23
C PRO A 415 -16.48 -2.48 -5.91
N LYS A 416 -15.89 -2.66 -4.71
CA LYS A 416 -14.65 -1.97 -4.32
C LYS A 416 -13.43 -2.69 -4.89
N VAL A 417 -12.41 -1.92 -5.25
CA VAL A 417 -11.15 -2.44 -5.78
C VAL A 417 -9.98 -1.89 -4.97
N PHE A 418 -9.28 -2.78 -4.28
CA PHE A 418 -8.04 -2.45 -3.59
C PHE A 418 -6.85 -2.76 -4.50
N VAL A 419 -6.06 -1.75 -4.82
CA VAL A 419 -4.88 -1.87 -5.68
C VAL A 419 -3.63 -1.79 -4.83
N VAL A 420 -2.86 -2.87 -4.78
CA VAL A 420 -1.54 -2.91 -4.15
C VAL A 420 -0.48 -2.56 -5.18
N LEU A 421 0.20 -1.45 -4.97
CA LEU A 421 1.24 -0.95 -5.85
C LEU A 421 2.53 -0.72 -5.06
N ASP A 422 3.52 -1.59 -5.25
CA ASP A 422 4.86 -1.42 -4.66
C ASP A 422 5.71 -0.48 -5.54
N GLU A 423 6.69 0.19 -4.93
CA GLU A 423 7.54 1.20 -5.57
C GLU A 423 6.74 2.39 -6.13
N LEU A 424 5.76 2.87 -5.36
CA LEU A 424 4.84 3.94 -5.77
C LEU A 424 5.55 5.21 -6.26
N ASN A 425 6.73 5.52 -5.73
CA ASN A 425 7.57 6.63 -6.19
C ASN A 425 7.99 6.54 -7.66
N LYS A 426 8.00 5.35 -8.26
CA LYS A 426 8.26 5.19 -9.70
C LYS A 426 7.05 5.56 -10.56
N TYR A 427 5.84 5.39 -10.03
CA TYR A 427 4.59 5.63 -10.75
C TYR A 427 4.05 7.04 -10.54
N ALA A 428 4.19 7.56 -9.33
CA ALA A 428 3.81 8.92 -8.98
C ALA A 428 4.97 9.64 -8.26
N PRO A 429 6.07 9.96 -8.98
CA PRO A 429 7.21 10.65 -8.39
C PRO A 429 6.84 12.09 -7.98
N LYS A 430 7.44 12.57 -6.87
CA LYS A 430 7.30 13.97 -6.42
C LYS A 430 7.88 14.93 -7.44
N GLU A 431 9.08 14.64 -7.89
CA GLU A 431 9.77 15.41 -8.92
C GLU A 431 9.82 14.59 -10.20
N GLY A 432 9.72 15.27 -11.33
CA GLY A 432 9.71 14.62 -12.62
C GLY A 432 8.31 14.16 -13.07
N TRP A 433 8.31 13.46 -14.19
CA TRP A 433 7.11 13.00 -14.87
C TRP A 433 7.05 11.46 -14.95
N SER A 434 5.85 10.93 -14.91
CA SER A 434 5.56 9.53 -15.20
C SER A 434 4.28 9.47 -16.04
N PRO A 435 4.18 8.59 -17.04
CA PRO A 435 2.97 8.44 -17.85
C PRO A 435 1.75 7.99 -17.04
N ILE A 436 1.97 7.46 -15.85
CA ILE A 436 0.92 6.94 -14.95
C ILE A 436 0.57 7.95 -13.86
N LYS A 437 1.40 8.98 -13.64
CA LYS A 437 1.23 9.92 -12.53
C LYS A 437 -0.18 10.49 -12.46
N ASP A 438 -0.74 10.92 -13.58
CA ASP A 438 -2.08 11.48 -13.64
C ASP A 438 -3.16 10.44 -13.26
N VAL A 439 -3.02 9.19 -13.71
CA VAL A 439 -3.95 8.11 -13.34
C VAL A 439 -3.89 7.80 -11.84
N VAL A 440 -2.70 7.77 -11.25
CA VAL A 440 -2.53 7.57 -9.80
C VAL A 440 -3.09 8.75 -9.01
N LEU A 441 -2.95 9.98 -9.51
CA LEU A 441 -3.54 11.17 -8.90
C LEU A 441 -5.07 11.16 -8.98
N ASP A 442 -5.64 10.79 -10.11
CA ASP A 442 -7.09 10.60 -10.25
C ASP A 442 -7.62 9.57 -9.24
N ILE A 443 -6.91 8.45 -9.08
CA ILE A 443 -7.26 7.46 -8.06
C ILE A 443 -7.15 8.08 -6.66
N ALA A 444 -6.08 8.78 -6.33
CA ALA A 444 -5.86 9.36 -5.01
C ALA A 444 -6.89 10.46 -4.65
N GLU A 445 -7.36 11.23 -5.62
CA GLU A 445 -8.28 12.35 -5.40
C GLU A 445 -9.75 11.94 -5.56
N ARG A 446 -10.07 11.08 -6.51
CA ARG A 446 -11.43 10.72 -6.93
C ARG A 446 -11.79 9.26 -6.65
N GLY A 447 -10.80 8.38 -6.47
CA GLY A 447 -10.99 6.94 -6.26
C GLY A 447 -11.88 6.64 -5.06
N ARG A 448 -11.84 7.49 -4.01
CA ARG A 448 -12.69 7.37 -2.83
C ARG A 448 -14.17 7.21 -3.20
N SER A 449 -14.73 8.10 -4.00
CA SER A 449 -16.14 8.08 -4.40
C SER A 449 -16.49 6.92 -5.34
N LEU A 450 -15.52 6.44 -6.07
CA LEU A 450 -15.65 5.33 -7.02
C LEU A 450 -15.37 3.96 -6.42
N GLY A 451 -14.85 3.90 -5.19
CA GLY A 451 -14.45 2.66 -4.53
C GLY A 451 -13.17 2.04 -5.10
N VAL A 452 -12.26 2.86 -5.65
CA VAL A 452 -10.90 2.46 -6.04
C VAL A 452 -9.93 2.92 -4.97
N ILE A 453 -9.34 1.99 -4.24
CA ILE A 453 -8.51 2.26 -3.07
C ILE A 453 -7.07 1.82 -3.35
N LEU A 454 -6.12 2.73 -3.18
CA LEU A 454 -4.70 2.47 -3.34
C LEU A 454 -4.09 2.03 -2.01
N ILE A 455 -3.37 0.90 -2.02
CA ILE A 455 -2.42 0.48 -0.99
C ILE A 455 -1.03 0.68 -1.59
N GLY A 456 -0.49 1.88 -1.42
CA GLY A 456 0.81 2.26 -1.98
C GLY A 456 1.95 1.92 -1.04
N ALA A 457 2.95 1.20 -1.53
CA ALA A 457 4.16 0.90 -0.79
C ALA A 457 5.38 1.59 -1.45
N GLN A 458 6.19 2.26 -0.65
CA GLN A 458 7.40 2.98 -1.09
C GLN A 458 8.52 2.87 -0.08
N GLN A 459 9.75 3.18 -0.51
CA GLN A 459 10.88 3.24 0.42
C GLN A 459 10.80 4.51 1.26
N THR A 460 10.54 5.62 0.59
CA THR A 460 10.52 6.97 1.14
C THR A 460 9.24 7.68 0.69
N ALA A 461 8.46 8.22 1.61
CA ALA A 461 7.27 9.00 1.26
C ALA A 461 7.65 10.36 0.68
N SER A 462 8.85 10.87 1.01
CA SER A 462 9.38 12.14 0.52
C SER A 462 9.62 12.17 -1.01
N GLU A 463 9.75 11.01 -1.66
CA GLU A 463 9.90 10.87 -3.12
C GLU A 463 8.58 10.67 -3.87
N VAL A 464 7.47 10.50 -3.15
CA VAL A 464 6.14 10.31 -3.75
C VAL A 464 5.42 11.64 -3.87
N GLU A 465 4.61 11.79 -4.91
CA GLU A 465 3.74 12.96 -5.11
C GLU A 465 2.90 13.23 -3.85
N LYS A 466 3.01 14.44 -3.35
CA LYS A 466 2.42 14.88 -2.06
C LYS A 466 0.94 14.58 -1.94
N ARG A 467 0.18 14.78 -3.02
CA ARG A 467 -1.27 14.57 -3.04
C ARG A 467 -1.66 13.11 -2.79
N VAL A 468 -0.84 12.16 -3.24
CA VAL A 468 -1.09 10.73 -2.99
C VAL A 468 -0.88 10.39 -1.52
N VAL A 469 0.21 10.86 -0.91
CA VAL A 469 0.52 10.64 0.52
C VAL A 469 -0.49 11.35 1.43
N ALA A 470 -0.87 12.58 1.08
CA ALA A 470 -1.82 13.38 1.86
C ALA A 470 -3.24 12.79 1.88
N ASN A 471 -3.68 12.19 0.77
CA ASN A 471 -4.99 11.56 0.67
C ASN A 471 -5.03 10.14 1.28
N SER A 472 -3.90 9.59 1.75
CA SER A 472 -3.86 8.31 2.44
C SER A 472 -4.25 8.48 3.90
N ALA A 473 -5.44 7.96 4.26
CA ALA A 473 -5.97 8.07 5.63
C ALA A 473 -5.22 7.16 6.62
N LEU A 474 -4.79 5.98 6.19
CA LEU A 474 -3.94 5.10 6.99
C LEU A 474 -2.48 5.25 6.57
N LYS A 475 -1.63 5.62 7.53
CA LYS A 475 -0.18 5.69 7.35
C LYS A 475 0.50 4.58 8.12
N VAL A 476 1.36 3.84 7.44
CA VAL A 476 2.05 2.67 7.98
C VAL A 476 3.55 2.83 7.76
N LEU A 477 4.34 2.65 8.81
CA LEU A 477 5.79 2.70 8.72
C LEU A 477 6.41 1.38 9.15
N GLY A 478 7.28 0.85 8.29
CA GLY A 478 8.29 -0.10 8.70
C GLY A 478 9.56 0.60 9.19
N ARG A 479 10.66 -0.13 9.30
CA ARG A 479 11.95 0.48 9.65
C ARG A 479 12.35 1.55 8.64
N MET A 480 12.81 2.69 9.14
CA MET A 480 13.16 3.86 8.35
C MET A 480 14.64 4.21 8.48
N ASP A 481 15.15 4.94 7.49
CA ASP A 481 16.43 5.64 7.62
C ASP A 481 16.29 6.87 8.51
N SER A 482 17.38 7.22 9.23
CA SER A 482 17.39 8.34 10.17
C SER A 482 17.16 9.70 9.52
N SER A 483 17.61 9.88 8.28
CA SER A 483 17.42 11.11 7.52
C SER A 483 15.99 11.27 7.02
N GLU A 484 15.39 10.19 6.54
CA GLU A 484 14.04 10.17 6.00
C GLU A 484 12.98 10.45 7.07
N VAL A 485 13.12 9.85 8.27
CA VAL A 485 12.13 9.98 9.35
C VAL A 485 11.98 11.41 9.88
N LEU A 486 12.93 12.29 9.57
CA LEU A 486 12.88 13.73 9.91
C LEU A 486 12.07 14.54 8.89
N GLY A 487 11.69 13.94 7.78
CA GLY A 487 10.89 14.58 6.72
C GLY A 487 9.53 15.06 7.22
N LYS A 488 8.97 16.07 6.53
CA LYS A 488 7.65 16.64 6.83
C LYS A 488 6.52 15.61 6.66
N GLU A 489 6.70 14.64 5.82
CA GLU A 489 5.76 13.55 5.55
C GLU A 489 5.52 12.68 6.80
N TYR A 490 6.39 12.78 7.84
CA TYR A 490 6.35 12.01 9.08
C TYR A 490 6.11 12.88 10.34
N GLU A 491 5.59 14.10 10.19
CA GLU A 491 5.31 14.99 11.32
C GLU A 491 4.29 14.41 12.32
N TYR A 492 3.44 13.47 11.88
CA TYR A 492 2.51 12.73 12.74
C TYR A 492 3.20 11.78 13.73
N LEU A 493 4.50 11.49 13.55
CA LEU A 493 5.29 10.75 14.53
C LEU A 493 5.72 11.67 15.66
N THR A 494 4.97 11.63 16.74
CA THR A 494 5.21 12.44 17.95
C THR A 494 6.08 11.69 18.97
N GLY A 495 6.66 12.42 19.92
CA GLY A 495 7.46 11.84 20.99
C GLY A 495 8.63 10.98 20.49
N ASN A 496 8.76 9.79 21.03
CA ASN A 496 9.86 8.87 20.72
C ASN A 496 9.64 8.00 19.46
N PHE A 497 8.49 8.12 18.76
CA PHE A 497 8.17 7.28 17.61
C PHE A 497 9.16 7.44 16.45
N ARG A 498 9.74 8.62 16.24
CA ARG A 498 10.79 8.82 15.22
C ARG A 498 12.04 7.99 15.52
N GLN A 499 12.49 7.97 16.77
CA GLN A 499 13.63 7.15 17.18
C GLN A 499 13.32 5.65 17.06
N ARG A 500 12.12 5.25 17.45
CA ARG A 500 11.67 3.86 17.38
C ARG A 500 11.50 3.38 15.94
N ALA A 501 11.10 4.24 14.99
CA ALA A 501 11.00 3.93 13.58
C ALA A 501 12.35 3.45 12.98
N ILE A 502 13.46 4.01 13.44
CA ILE A 502 14.82 3.60 13.02
C ILE A 502 15.18 2.22 13.57
N MET A 503 14.61 1.82 14.71
CA MET A 503 14.95 0.61 15.46
C MET A 503 13.94 -0.54 15.26
N LEU A 504 12.90 -0.36 14.45
CA LEU A 504 11.87 -1.37 14.25
C LEU A 504 12.46 -2.71 13.79
N LYS A 505 11.96 -3.79 14.37
CA LYS A 505 12.31 -5.16 14.00
C LYS A 505 11.49 -5.61 12.78
N LYS A 506 11.98 -6.63 12.10
CA LYS A 506 11.22 -7.31 11.04
C LYS A 506 9.86 -7.80 11.58
N GLY A 507 8.80 -7.62 10.79
CA GLY A 507 7.45 -8.00 11.18
C GLY A 507 6.75 -7.01 12.12
N THR A 508 7.34 -5.82 12.37
CA THR A 508 6.72 -4.76 13.14
C THR A 508 6.52 -3.50 12.31
N MET A 509 5.39 -2.81 12.52
CA MET A 509 5.02 -1.58 11.85
C MET A 509 4.53 -0.55 12.86
N ILE A 510 4.68 0.73 12.55
CA ILE A 510 3.97 1.83 13.21
C ILE A 510 2.74 2.15 12.38
N LEU A 511 1.58 2.17 13.01
CA LEU A 511 0.31 2.54 12.40
C LEU A 511 -0.14 3.91 12.91
N TYR A 512 -0.62 4.75 12.02
CA TYR A 512 -1.30 6.00 12.34
C TYR A 512 -2.60 6.10 11.56
N GLN A 513 -3.71 6.29 12.27
CA GLN A 513 -5.06 6.43 11.72
C GLN A 513 -5.79 7.60 12.40
N PRO A 514 -6.78 8.23 11.73
CA PRO A 514 -7.41 9.45 12.24
C PRO A 514 -8.10 9.32 13.60
N ASP A 515 -8.75 8.19 13.89
CA ASP A 515 -9.50 7.99 15.14
C ASP A 515 -8.61 7.92 16.38
N ILE A 516 -7.38 7.50 16.24
CA ILE A 516 -6.47 7.32 17.38
C ILE A 516 -5.39 8.39 17.32
N PRO A 517 -5.36 9.33 18.30
CA PRO A 517 -4.47 10.49 18.24
C PRO A 517 -2.97 10.13 18.37
N ASN A 518 -2.65 8.90 18.78
CA ASN A 518 -1.29 8.42 18.94
C ASN A 518 -0.97 7.29 17.95
N PRO A 519 0.23 7.28 17.35
CA PRO A 519 0.68 6.13 16.59
C PRO A 519 0.75 4.86 17.45
N MET A 520 0.60 3.70 16.86
CA MET A 520 0.68 2.41 17.54
C MET A 520 1.69 1.49 16.88
N ILE A 521 2.47 0.77 17.66
CA ILE A 521 3.35 -0.28 17.13
C ILE A 521 2.60 -1.60 17.14
N VAL A 522 2.60 -2.26 15.98
CA VAL A 522 1.98 -3.55 15.78
C VAL A 522 2.98 -4.57 15.24
N ARG A 523 2.77 -5.82 15.61
CA ARG A 523 3.41 -6.97 15.03
C ARG A 523 2.36 -7.73 14.20
N PHE A 524 2.71 -8.09 12.97
CA PHE A 524 1.87 -8.92 12.11
C PHE A 524 2.50 -10.30 11.92
N PRO A 525 1.68 -11.35 11.67
CA PRO A 525 2.16 -12.72 11.57
C PRO A 525 2.91 -12.97 10.26
N LYS A 526 3.67 -14.05 10.19
CA LYS A 526 4.19 -14.56 8.93
C LYS A 526 3.03 -14.89 7.99
N PRO A 527 3.22 -14.77 6.66
CA PRO A 527 2.18 -15.10 5.69
C PRO A 527 1.74 -16.57 5.81
N ALA A 528 0.42 -16.78 5.88
CA ALA A 528 -0.15 -18.14 5.82
C ALA A 528 -0.15 -18.71 4.40
N TRP A 529 0.10 -17.87 3.40
CA TRP A 529 0.26 -18.20 2.00
C TRP A 529 1.73 -18.26 1.60
N ALA A 530 2.06 -19.12 0.66
CA ALA A 530 3.39 -19.16 0.08
C ALA A 530 3.59 -17.94 -0.85
N THR A 531 4.78 -17.35 -0.84
CA THR A 531 5.18 -16.32 -1.79
C THR A 531 6.05 -16.91 -2.91
N ARG A 532 6.79 -17.98 -2.60
CA ARG A 532 7.71 -18.67 -3.51
C ARG A 532 7.38 -20.16 -3.56
N TYR A 533 7.76 -20.80 -4.66
CA TYR A 533 7.59 -22.26 -4.80
C TYR A 533 8.23 -23.05 -3.64
N SER A 534 9.42 -22.65 -3.20
CA SER A 534 10.13 -23.28 -2.09
C SER A 534 9.39 -23.24 -0.74
N GLU A 535 8.39 -22.38 -0.59
CA GLU A 535 7.56 -22.23 0.61
C GLU A 535 6.25 -23.03 0.52
N VAL A 536 5.91 -23.57 -0.66
CA VAL A 536 4.66 -24.31 -0.86
C VAL A 536 4.68 -25.59 -0.03
N GLU A 537 3.61 -25.81 0.73
CA GLU A 537 3.33 -27.07 1.39
C GLU A 537 2.90 -28.09 0.32
N GLU A 538 3.64 -29.18 0.14
CA GLU A 538 3.29 -30.24 -0.79
C GLU A 538 2.01 -30.91 -0.27
N GLU A 539 0.97 -30.96 -1.11
CA GLU A 539 -0.19 -31.78 -0.84
C GLU A 539 0.28 -33.24 -0.87
N VAL A 540 0.32 -33.89 0.30
CA VAL A 540 0.51 -35.34 0.37
C VAL A 540 -0.71 -35.93 -0.30
N HIS A 541 -0.57 -36.37 -1.56
CA HIS A 541 -1.52 -37.29 -2.16
C HIS A 541 -1.46 -38.58 -1.34
N VAL A 542 -2.37 -38.73 -0.38
CA VAL A 542 -2.70 -40.04 0.16
C VAL A 542 -3.34 -40.78 -1.01
N PRO A 543 -2.73 -41.85 -1.54
CA PRO A 543 -3.41 -42.68 -2.54
C PRO A 543 -4.70 -43.14 -1.88
N GLU A 544 -5.85 -42.90 -2.51
CA GLU A 544 -7.06 -43.61 -2.13
C GLU A 544 -6.73 -45.08 -2.21
N ASP A 545 -6.71 -45.74 -1.08
CA ASP A 545 -6.57 -47.18 -0.94
C ASP A 545 -7.66 -47.80 -1.82
N PHE A 546 -7.26 -48.37 -2.97
CA PHE A 546 -8.08 -49.30 -3.70
C PHE A 546 -8.24 -50.51 -2.80
N GLY A 547 -9.16 -50.39 -1.84
CA GLY A 547 -9.61 -51.45 -1.00
C GLY A 547 -10.46 -52.41 -1.80
N ASN A 548 -9.96 -53.62 -1.84
CA ASN A 548 -10.68 -54.92 -1.90
C ASN A 548 -11.25 -55.35 -3.26
N PHE A 549 -10.52 -56.24 -3.78
CA PHE A 549 -11.11 -57.51 -4.24
C PHE A 549 -10.91 -58.59 -3.14
#